data_24ae3e34aaa43d780ed6e4a7c4d7f9e9
#
_entry.id   24ae3e34aaa43d780ed6e4a7c4d7f9e9
#
_cell.length_a   1.000
_cell.length_b   1.000
_cell.length_c   1.000
_cell.angle_alpha   90.00
_cell.angle_beta   90.00
_cell.angle_gamma   90.00
#
_symmetry.space_group_name_H-M   'P 1'
#
loop_
_entity.id
_entity.type
_entity.pdbx_description
1 polymer ?
#
loop_
_entity_poly.entity_id
_entity_poly.type
_entity_poly.pdbx_seq_one_letter_code
_entity_poly.pdbx_strand_id
1 'polypeptide(L)'
;RIMSSIVAIVGRPNVGKSTLFNRLIQRQDAIVDSQSGVTRDRHYGFSFWNGKDFTVIDTGGYMLGGEDNFEKEINHQVIIAVEESDIIIFTVDVETGLNSMDNEISKLLHKSGKQVVLAVNKVDNSKRIIDTSEFFKLGFENSFNISAINGSGTGELLDKIVQFIPDKKNIDNDNLPGFAVVGRPNAGKSS
;
A
#
# COMPACT_ATOMS: atom_id res chain seq x y z
N ARG A 1 -5.16 6.14 -20.50
CA ARG A 1 -4.48 5.99 -19.19
C ARG A 1 -4.53 4.52 -18.83
N ILE A 2 -3.42 3.83 -18.94
CA ILE A 2 -3.30 2.49 -18.38
C ILE A 2 -3.42 2.70 -16.86
N MET A 3 -4.54 2.24 -16.29
CA MET A 3 -4.72 2.35 -14.84
C MET A 3 -3.72 1.40 -14.18
N SER A 4 -2.72 1.95 -13.53
CA SER A 4 -1.81 1.19 -12.66
C SER A 4 -2.62 0.65 -11.49
N SER A 5 -2.43 -0.61 -11.13
CA SER A 5 -3.07 -1.17 -9.93
C SER A 5 -2.67 -0.39 -8.69
N ILE A 6 -3.61 -0.20 -7.78
CA ILE A 6 -3.43 0.57 -6.56
C ILE A 6 -3.34 -0.39 -5.37
N VAL A 7 -2.26 -0.27 -4.61
CA VAL A 7 -1.98 -1.05 -3.39
C VAL A 7 -2.03 -0.13 -2.19
N ALA A 8 -2.99 -0.30 -1.29
CA ALA A 8 -3.08 0.51 -0.08
C ALA A 8 -2.46 -0.19 1.13
N ILE A 9 -1.70 0.55 1.93
CA ILE A 9 -1.17 0.07 3.21
C ILE A 9 -2.11 0.56 4.32
N VAL A 10 -2.75 -0.37 5.02
CA VAL A 10 -3.66 -0.09 6.13
C VAL A 10 -3.19 -0.76 7.41
N GLY A 11 -3.67 -0.28 8.54
CA GLY A 11 -3.35 -0.78 9.88
C GLY A 11 -3.43 0.32 10.91
N ARG A 12 -3.45 -0.04 12.19
CA ARG A 12 -3.47 0.92 13.28
C ARG A 12 -2.23 1.82 13.29
N PRO A 13 -2.22 2.93 14.04
CA PRO A 13 -1.04 3.78 14.18
C PRO A 13 0.19 3.04 14.70
N ASN A 14 1.36 3.53 14.33
CA ASN A 14 2.68 3.07 14.82
C ASN A 14 3.07 1.62 14.47
N VAL A 15 2.30 0.90 13.62
CA VAL A 15 2.70 -0.44 13.14
C VAL A 15 3.80 -0.41 12.08
N GLY A 16 4.20 0.78 11.61
CA GLY A 16 5.27 0.96 10.63
C GLY A 16 4.80 1.08 9.18
N LYS A 17 3.57 1.55 8.93
CA LYS A 17 3.02 1.75 7.57
C LYS A 17 3.89 2.65 6.71
N SER A 18 4.26 3.84 7.21
CA SER A 18 5.08 4.80 6.47
C SER A 18 6.51 4.28 6.24
N THR A 19 7.06 3.50 7.18
CA THR A 19 8.35 2.82 6.99
C THR A 19 8.25 1.79 5.87
N LEU A 20 7.18 0.99 5.85
CA LEU A 20 6.91 0.03 4.79
C LEU A 20 6.68 0.73 3.45
N PHE A 21 5.87 1.78 3.41
CA PHE A 21 5.66 2.61 2.22
C PHE A 21 6.98 3.08 1.62
N ASN A 22 7.82 3.74 2.42
CA ASN A 22 9.12 4.21 1.98
C ASN A 22 9.99 3.05 1.47
N ARG A 23 9.98 1.90 2.12
CA ARG A 23 10.70 0.71 1.69
C ARG A 23 10.24 0.20 0.33
N LEU A 24 8.94 0.21 0.06
CA LEU A 24 8.38 -0.28 -1.19
C LEU A 24 8.65 0.65 -2.37
N ILE A 25 8.68 1.98 -2.16
CA ILE A 25 8.93 2.96 -3.20
C ILE A 25 10.42 3.24 -3.43
N GLN A 26 11.29 3.09 -2.42
CA GLN A 26 12.73 3.39 -2.51
C GLN A 26 13.54 2.38 -3.35
N ARG A 27 12.95 1.26 -3.75
CA ARG A 27 13.63 0.24 -4.58
C ARG A 27 13.79 0.66 -6.05
N GLN A 28 13.30 1.83 -6.42
CA GLN A 28 13.57 2.44 -7.72
C GLN A 28 13.86 3.93 -7.56
N ASP A 29 14.58 4.50 -8.55
CA ASP A 29 14.67 5.94 -8.78
C ASP A 29 13.25 6.49 -9.01
N ALA A 30 12.49 6.60 -7.93
CA ALA A 30 11.11 7.01 -7.95
C ALA A 30 11.08 8.48 -8.32
N ILE A 31 10.57 8.78 -9.49
CA ILE A 31 10.03 10.10 -9.80
C ILE A 31 8.87 10.28 -8.82
N VAL A 32 9.16 10.93 -7.70
CA VAL A 32 8.14 11.42 -6.78
C VAL A 32 7.48 12.59 -7.49
N ASP A 33 6.46 12.29 -8.29
CA ASP A 33 5.63 13.32 -8.87
C ASP A 33 4.68 13.81 -7.76
N SER A 34 5.06 14.92 -7.15
CA SER A 34 4.17 15.68 -6.28
C SER A 34 3.12 16.37 -7.16
N GLN A 35 2.21 15.60 -7.76
CA GLN A 35 1.05 16.20 -8.41
C GLN A 35 0.14 16.82 -7.33
N SER A 36 0.38 18.11 -7.12
CA SER A 36 -0.51 19.05 -6.48
C SER A 36 -1.88 18.99 -7.16
N GLY A 37 -2.86 18.40 -6.50
CA GLY A 37 -4.23 18.48 -7.03
C GLY A 37 -5.24 17.44 -6.56
N VAL A 38 -4.83 16.37 -5.88
CA VAL A 38 -5.77 15.39 -5.34
C VAL A 38 -5.53 15.21 -3.84
N THR A 39 -6.47 15.70 -3.06
CA THR A 39 -6.59 15.63 -1.58
C THR A 39 -5.27 15.64 -0.80
N ARG A 40 -5.08 16.67 -0.01
CA ARG A 40 -3.88 17.11 0.73
C ARG A 40 -3.32 16.08 1.75
N ASP A 41 -3.86 14.86 1.82
CA ASP A 41 -3.78 14.03 3.03
C ASP A 41 -3.25 12.61 2.83
N ARG A 42 -2.75 12.24 1.63
CA ARG A 42 -2.24 10.89 1.37
C ARG A 42 -0.94 10.90 0.60
N HIS A 43 -0.04 10.01 0.99
CA HIS A 43 1.20 9.79 0.27
C HIS A 43 0.98 8.73 -0.80
N TYR A 44 1.17 9.10 -2.06
CA TYR A 44 1.19 8.19 -3.21
C TYR A 44 2.62 7.99 -3.65
N GLY A 45 2.99 6.75 -3.93
CA GLY A 45 4.31 6.42 -4.48
C GLY A 45 4.19 5.37 -5.56
N PHE A 46 5.12 5.37 -6.51
CA PHE A 46 5.19 4.36 -7.54
C PHE A 46 6.15 3.26 -7.12
N SER A 47 5.80 2.02 -7.41
CA SER A 47 6.64 0.85 -7.20
C SER A 47 6.64 -0.03 -8.44
N PHE A 48 7.73 -0.76 -8.61
CA PHE A 48 7.89 -1.74 -9.68
C PHE A 48 8.49 -3.02 -9.09
N TRP A 49 7.92 -4.15 -9.42
CA TRP A 49 8.42 -5.44 -9.00
C TRP A 49 8.11 -6.52 -10.03
N ASN A 50 9.09 -7.32 -10.38
CA ASN A 50 8.95 -8.44 -11.32
C ASN A 50 8.18 -8.08 -12.61
N GLY A 51 8.51 -6.94 -13.22
CA GLY A 51 7.93 -6.50 -14.49
C GLY A 51 6.56 -5.81 -14.38
N LYS A 52 6.04 -5.59 -13.17
CA LYS A 52 4.74 -4.94 -12.94
C LYS A 52 4.90 -3.62 -12.19
N ASP A 53 4.27 -2.57 -12.75
CA ASP A 53 4.18 -1.26 -12.11
C ASP A 53 2.88 -1.17 -11.31
N PHE A 54 2.93 -0.56 -10.13
CA PHE A 54 1.77 -0.28 -9.30
C PHE A 54 1.97 0.97 -8.46
N THR A 55 0.86 1.56 -8.03
CA THR A 55 0.84 2.71 -7.12
C THR A 55 0.65 2.22 -5.70
N VAL A 56 1.42 2.72 -4.76
CA VAL A 56 1.28 2.45 -3.33
C VAL A 56 0.68 3.68 -2.65
N ILE A 57 -0.27 3.47 -1.73
CA ILE A 57 -0.87 4.53 -0.91
C ILE A 57 -0.56 4.24 0.55
N ASP A 58 0.04 5.23 1.26
CA ASP A 58 0.14 5.21 2.72
C ASP A 58 -1.07 5.92 3.33
N THR A 59 -1.85 5.19 4.12
CA THR A 59 -3.01 5.73 4.84
C THR A 59 -2.65 6.28 6.22
N GLY A 60 -1.38 6.21 6.63
CA GLY A 60 -0.90 6.55 7.98
C GLY A 60 -0.64 8.03 8.24
N GLY A 61 -0.78 8.90 7.25
CA GLY A 61 -0.31 10.28 7.32
C GLY A 61 -1.19 11.28 8.08
N TYR A 62 -2.45 10.94 8.41
CA TYR A 62 -3.37 11.93 8.99
C TYR A 62 -4.23 11.37 10.11
N MET A 63 -4.00 11.92 11.27
CA MET A 63 -4.89 11.87 12.42
C MET A 63 -5.29 13.28 12.78
N LEU A 64 -6.44 13.73 12.28
CA LEU A 64 -7.10 14.98 12.64
C LEU A 64 -8.25 14.68 13.60
N GLY A 65 -7.96 14.39 14.86
CA GLY A 65 -9.05 14.19 15.81
C GLY A 65 -8.55 14.02 17.23
N GLY A 66 -9.26 14.62 18.20
CA GLY A 66 -9.05 14.38 19.62
C GLY A 66 -9.40 12.93 19.99
N GLU A 67 -8.96 12.50 21.17
CA GLU A 67 -9.00 11.11 21.65
C GLU A 67 -10.38 10.42 21.54
N ASP A 68 -11.48 11.15 21.61
CA ASP A 68 -12.84 10.60 21.58
C ASP A 68 -13.34 10.08 20.22
N ASN A 69 -12.62 10.35 19.10
CA ASN A 69 -13.00 9.95 17.74
C ASN A 69 -11.96 9.08 17.02
N PHE A 70 -10.92 8.68 17.72
CA PHE A 70 -9.73 8.03 17.17
C PHE A 70 -10.05 6.73 16.40
N GLU A 71 -10.84 5.83 16.98
CA GLU A 71 -11.22 4.56 16.34
C GLU A 71 -12.10 4.79 15.10
N LYS A 72 -13.00 5.78 15.17
CA LYS A 72 -13.87 6.13 14.03
C LYS A 72 -13.05 6.68 12.88
N GLU A 73 -12.04 7.51 13.18
CA GLU A 73 -11.16 8.08 12.17
C GLU A 73 -10.34 7.00 11.47
N ILE A 74 -9.78 6.05 12.21
CA ILE A 74 -9.03 4.92 11.65
C ILE A 74 -9.94 4.07 10.76
N ASN A 75 -11.13 3.73 11.21
CA ASN A 75 -12.08 2.96 10.45
C ASN A 75 -12.48 3.70 9.15
N HIS A 76 -12.66 5.02 9.20
CA HIS A 76 -12.93 5.84 8.04
C HIS A 76 -11.77 5.81 7.03
N GLN A 77 -10.53 5.95 7.49
CA GLN A 77 -9.34 5.86 6.64
C GLN A 77 -9.21 4.47 5.99
N VAL A 78 -9.51 3.40 6.71
CA VAL A 78 -9.52 2.04 6.16
C VAL A 78 -10.59 1.90 5.08
N ILE A 79 -11.82 2.39 5.31
CA ILE A 79 -12.92 2.33 4.33
C ILE A 79 -12.52 3.04 3.03
N ILE A 80 -11.99 4.25 3.12
CA ILE A 80 -11.56 5.00 1.93
C ILE A 80 -10.42 4.27 1.21
N ALA A 81 -9.45 3.71 1.94
CA ALA A 81 -8.37 2.94 1.35
C ALA A 81 -8.88 1.71 0.59
N VAL A 82 -9.88 1.03 1.15
CA VAL A 82 -10.56 -0.12 0.53
C VAL A 82 -11.25 0.30 -0.77
N GLU A 83 -11.94 1.42 -0.77
CA GLU A 83 -12.65 1.91 -1.97
C GLU A 83 -11.70 2.27 -3.11
N GLU A 84 -10.56 2.87 -2.81
CA GLU A 84 -9.60 3.38 -3.79
C GLU A 84 -8.60 2.33 -4.29
N SER A 85 -8.41 1.23 -3.57
CA SER A 85 -7.37 0.25 -3.90
C SER A 85 -7.90 -1.02 -4.55
N ASP A 86 -7.03 -1.70 -5.29
CA ASP A 86 -7.26 -3.04 -5.84
C ASP A 86 -6.77 -4.12 -4.89
N ILE A 87 -5.68 -3.84 -4.18
CA ILE A 87 -4.99 -4.76 -3.27
C ILE A 87 -4.71 -4.01 -1.96
N ILE A 88 -4.78 -4.72 -0.84
CA ILE A 88 -4.55 -4.15 0.48
C ILE A 88 -3.40 -4.89 1.17
N ILE A 89 -2.45 -4.15 1.71
CA ILE A 89 -1.46 -4.62 2.67
C ILE A 89 -1.98 -4.26 4.06
N PHE A 90 -2.43 -5.25 4.82
CA PHE A 90 -2.80 -5.05 6.21
C PHE A 90 -1.57 -5.23 7.09
N THR A 91 -1.09 -4.15 7.69
CA THR A 91 0.12 -4.14 8.50
C THR A 91 -0.22 -4.19 9.98
N VAL A 92 0.36 -5.15 10.69
CA VAL A 92 0.28 -5.34 12.14
C VAL A 92 1.68 -5.36 12.75
N ASP A 93 1.78 -5.22 14.07
CA ASP A 93 3.05 -5.06 14.78
C ASP A 93 3.25 -6.20 15.78
N VAL A 94 4.29 -7.03 15.55
CA VAL A 94 4.61 -8.17 16.42
C VAL A 94 5.08 -7.75 17.81
N GLU A 95 5.66 -6.55 17.97
CA GLU A 95 6.16 -6.08 19.28
C GLU A 95 5.04 -5.77 20.26
N THR A 96 3.94 -5.22 19.76
CA THR A 96 2.80 -4.84 20.60
C THR A 96 1.71 -5.91 20.63
N GLY A 97 1.85 -6.95 19.79
CA GLY A 97 0.91 -8.04 19.69
C GLY A 97 -0.44 -7.65 19.08
N LEU A 98 -1.34 -8.62 19.01
CA LEU A 98 -2.69 -8.46 18.49
C LEU A 98 -3.58 -7.70 19.47
N ASN A 99 -4.31 -6.68 19.00
CA ASN A 99 -5.23 -5.91 19.81
C ASN A 99 -6.65 -5.81 19.20
N SER A 100 -7.58 -5.13 19.92
CA SER A 100 -8.97 -4.96 19.49
C SER A 100 -9.09 -4.24 18.16
N MET A 101 -8.29 -3.21 17.92
CA MET A 101 -8.32 -2.42 16.70
C MET A 101 -7.87 -3.24 15.48
N ASP A 102 -6.86 -4.10 15.61
CA ASP A 102 -6.46 -5.03 14.55
C ASP A 102 -7.61 -5.97 14.18
N ASN A 103 -8.37 -6.45 15.18
CA ASN A 103 -9.56 -7.29 14.95
C ASN A 103 -10.70 -6.53 14.24
N GLU A 104 -10.91 -5.25 14.56
CA GLU A 104 -11.93 -4.42 13.90
C GLU A 104 -11.58 -4.16 12.45
N ILE A 105 -10.33 -3.74 12.18
CA ILE A 105 -9.81 -3.55 10.83
C ILE A 105 -9.94 -4.87 10.03
N SER A 106 -9.54 -6.00 10.61
CA SER A 106 -9.67 -7.31 9.98
C SER A 106 -11.11 -7.60 9.54
N LYS A 107 -12.11 -7.34 10.39
CA LYS A 107 -13.53 -7.50 10.05
C LYS A 107 -13.95 -6.63 8.86
N LEU A 108 -13.50 -5.38 8.81
CA LEU A 108 -13.78 -4.48 7.68
C LEU A 108 -13.15 -5.01 6.39
N LEU A 109 -11.91 -5.47 6.46
CA LEU A 109 -11.18 -6.01 5.31
C LEU A 109 -11.83 -7.30 4.78
N HIS A 110 -12.23 -8.22 5.63
CA HIS A 110 -12.96 -9.43 5.21
C HIS A 110 -14.30 -9.10 4.51
N LYS A 111 -15.01 -8.08 4.99
CA LYS A 111 -16.27 -7.63 4.37
C LYS A 111 -16.06 -6.95 3.01
N SER A 112 -14.90 -6.42 2.75
CA SER A 112 -14.61 -5.66 1.52
C SER A 112 -14.54 -6.52 0.27
N GLY A 113 -14.24 -7.82 0.39
CA GLY A 113 -14.00 -8.73 -0.72
C GLY A 113 -12.74 -8.44 -1.53
N LYS A 114 -11.88 -7.52 -1.07
CA LYS A 114 -10.61 -7.18 -1.72
C LYS A 114 -9.54 -8.24 -1.46
N GLN A 115 -8.52 -8.25 -2.31
CA GLN A 115 -7.32 -9.05 -2.07
C GLN A 115 -6.53 -8.41 -0.93
N VAL A 116 -6.35 -9.16 0.16
CA VAL A 116 -5.63 -8.69 1.35
C VAL A 116 -4.41 -9.54 1.59
N VAL A 117 -3.28 -8.89 1.83
CA VAL A 117 -2.03 -9.52 2.26
C VAL A 117 -1.69 -9.00 3.65
N LEU A 118 -1.59 -9.90 4.63
CA LEU A 118 -1.21 -9.56 5.99
C LEU A 118 0.30 -9.42 6.09
N ALA A 119 0.78 -8.27 6.55
CA ALA A 119 2.18 -7.98 6.81
C ALA A 119 2.40 -7.87 8.33
N VAL A 120 2.94 -8.92 8.94
CA VAL A 120 3.35 -8.90 10.35
C VAL A 120 4.73 -8.23 10.40
N ASN A 121 4.73 -6.96 10.80
CA ASN A 121 5.93 -6.10 10.77
C ASN A 121 6.71 -6.15 12.09
N LYS A 122 7.94 -5.62 12.03
CA LYS A 122 8.93 -5.56 13.12
C LYS A 122 9.46 -6.93 13.56
N VAL A 123 9.41 -7.91 12.66
CA VAL A 123 10.05 -9.21 12.85
C VAL A 123 11.55 -9.09 12.53
N ASP A 124 12.28 -8.37 13.40
CA ASP A 124 13.68 -8.01 13.16
C ASP A 124 14.67 -9.13 13.48
N ASN A 125 14.21 -10.16 14.17
CA ASN A 125 15.02 -11.33 14.54
C ASN A 125 14.18 -12.62 14.59
N SER A 126 14.85 -13.76 14.56
CA SER A 126 14.23 -15.09 14.55
C SER A 126 13.41 -15.41 15.81
N LYS A 127 13.72 -14.79 16.96
CA LYS A 127 12.98 -15.01 18.20
C LYS A 127 11.53 -14.53 18.10
N ARG A 128 11.28 -13.45 17.34
CA ARG A 128 9.94 -12.88 17.15
C ARG A 128 9.06 -13.68 16.20
N ILE A 129 9.61 -14.62 15.44
CA ILE A 129 8.83 -15.48 14.53
C ILE A 129 7.79 -16.30 15.31
N ILE A 130 8.11 -16.71 16.53
CA ILE A 130 7.17 -17.48 17.38
C ILE A 130 5.95 -16.64 17.73
N ASP A 131 6.15 -15.36 17.99
CA ASP A 131 5.10 -14.42 18.40
C ASP A 131 4.14 -14.09 17.25
N THR A 132 4.55 -14.34 15.98
CA THR A 132 3.69 -14.07 14.81
C THR A 132 2.49 -15.01 14.70
N SER A 133 2.50 -16.15 15.40
CA SER A 133 1.45 -17.16 15.36
C SER A 133 0.08 -16.64 15.82
N GLU A 134 0.04 -15.65 16.71
CA GLU A 134 -1.22 -15.06 17.18
C GLU A 134 -2.01 -14.35 16.07
N PHE A 135 -1.30 -13.83 15.05
CA PHE A 135 -1.92 -13.10 13.95
C PHE A 135 -2.66 -14.01 12.95
N PHE A 136 -2.45 -15.33 13.00
CA PHE A 136 -3.28 -16.27 12.23
C PHE A 136 -4.76 -16.21 12.61
N LYS A 137 -5.08 -15.74 13.84
CA LYS A 137 -6.47 -15.51 14.30
C LYS A 137 -7.20 -14.45 13.46
N LEU A 138 -6.47 -13.58 12.75
CA LEU A 138 -7.05 -12.61 11.84
C LEU A 138 -7.63 -13.25 10.56
N GLY A 139 -7.30 -14.52 10.26
CA GLY A 139 -7.96 -15.30 9.20
C GLY A 139 -7.52 -14.98 7.76
N PHE A 140 -6.37 -14.34 7.57
CA PHE A 140 -5.84 -14.07 6.23
C PHE A 140 -4.92 -15.20 5.77
N GLU A 141 -5.20 -15.77 4.58
CA GLU A 141 -4.40 -16.85 4.00
C GLU A 141 -2.98 -16.41 3.63
N ASN A 142 -2.85 -15.17 3.14
CA ASN A 142 -1.58 -14.61 2.69
C ASN A 142 -0.98 -13.75 3.81
N SER A 143 -0.09 -14.36 4.61
CA SER A 143 0.58 -13.70 5.73
C SER A 143 2.09 -13.78 5.59
N PHE A 144 2.78 -12.65 5.77
CA PHE A 144 4.23 -12.53 5.65
C PHE A 144 4.83 -11.85 6.87
N ASN A 145 5.88 -12.44 7.41
CA ASN A 145 6.68 -11.85 8.47
C ASN A 145 7.71 -10.92 7.84
N ILE A 146 7.65 -9.65 8.16
CA ILE A 146 8.52 -8.64 7.55
C ILE A 146 9.21 -7.77 8.59
N SER A 147 10.30 -7.15 8.18
CA SER A 147 10.88 -5.99 8.84
C SER A 147 10.99 -4.85 7.84
N ALA A 148 10.11 -3.86 7.95
CA ALA A 148 10.13 -2.70 7.08
C ALA A 148 11.44 -1.90 7.20
N ILE A 149 12.08 -1.91 8.37
CA ILE A 149 13.32 -1.19 8.65
C ILE A 149 14.50 -1.83 7.89
N ASN A 150 14.70 -3.15 8.02
CA ASN A 150 15.84 -3.83 7.42
C ASN A 150 15.55 -4.45 6.05
N GLY A 151 14.26 -4.58 5.67
CA GLY A 151 13.79 -5.11 4.39
C GLY A 151 13.61 -6.62 4.34
N SER A 152 13.82 -7.34 5.45
CA SER A 152 13.58 -8.78 5.52
C SER A 152 12.11 -9.10 5.23
N GLY A 153 11.83 -10.17 4.47
CA GLY A 153 10.49 -10.63 4.12
C GLY A 153 9.70 -9.73 3.14
N THR A 154 10.23 -8.53 2.81
CA THR A 154 9.51 -7.62 1.89
C THR A 154 9.54 -8.07 0.44
N GLY A 155 10.49 -8.93 0.06
CA GLY A 155 10.54 -9.53 -1.28
C GLY A 155 9.39 -10.50 -1.50
N GLU A 156 9.18 -11.42 -0.57
CA GLU A 156 8.09 -12.41 -0.62
C GLU A 156 6.71 -11.72 -0.56
N LEU A 157 6.58 -10.65 0.23
CA LEU A 157 5.39 -9.81 0.26
C LEU A 157 5.11 -9.22 -1.13
N LEU A 158 6.13 -8.64 -1.78
CA LEU A 158 6.01 -8.05 -3.12
C LEU A 158 5.71 -9.11 -4.18
N ASP A 159 6.34 -10.29 -4.12
CA ASP A 159 6.07 -11.41 -5.02
C ASP A 159 4.59 -11.80 -4.96
N LYS A 160 3.99 -11.78 -3.76
CA LYS A 160 2.57 -12.07 -3.61
C LYS A 160 1.68 -10.95 -4.14
N ILE A 161 2.01 -9.71 -3.90
CA ILE A 161 1.26 -8.55 -4.40
C ILE A 161 1.19 -8.58 -5.93
N VAL A 162 2.31 -8.79 -6.61
CA VAL A 162 2.34 -8.78 -8.08
C VAL A 162 1.59 -9.95 -8.71
N GLN A 163 1.36 -11.06 -7.98
CA GLN A 163 0.49 -12.14 -8.46
C GLN A 163 -0.97 -11.69 -8.59
N PHE A 164 -1.42 -10.76 -7.77
CA PHE A 164 -2.79 -10.20 -7.83
C PHE A 164 -2.92 -9.09 -8.88
N ILE A 165 -1.81 -8.48 -9.31
CA ILE A 165 -1.82 -7.47 -10.36
C ILE A 165 -2.01 -8.16 -11.72
N PRO A 166 -3.05 -7.79 -12.50
CA PRO A 166 -3.23 -8.37 -13.83
C PRO A 166 -2.03 -8.11 -14.74
N ASP A 167 -1.73 -9.07 -15.60
CA ASP A 167 -0.72 -8.84 -16.64
C ASP A 167 -1.21 -7.70 -17.55
N LYS A 168 -0.29 -6.81 -17.92
CA LYS A 168 -0.58 -5.81 -18.94
C LYS A 168 -1.01 -6.60 -20.20
N LYS A 169 -2.31 -6.63 -20.50
CA LYS A 169 -2.73 -7.04 -21.83
C LYS A 169 -1.98 -6.12 -22.79
N ASN A 170 -1.23 -6.70 -23.71
CA ASN A 170 -0.74 -5.95 -24.87
C ASN A 170 -1.97 -5.35 -25.52
N ILE A 171 -2.29 -4.11 -25.16
CA ILE A 171 -3.19 -3.30 -25.96
C ILE A 171 -2.31 -3.05 -27.18
N ASP A 172 -2.70 -3.67 -28.30
CA ASP A 172 -2.08 -3.36 -29.59
C ASP A 172 -2.14 -1.84 -29.74
N ASN A 173 -0.99 -1.20 -29.48
CA ASN A 173 -0.84 0.27 -29.55
C ASN A 173 -0.99 0.78 -31.00
N ASP A 174 -1.18 -0.12 -31.95
CA ASP A 174 -1.30 0.21 -33.38
C ASP A 174 -2.56 1.03 -33.74
N ASN A 175 -3.50 1.17 -32.81
CA ASN A 175 -4.76 1.90 -33.05
C ASN A 175 -4.99 3.14 -32.17
N LEU A 176 -4.02 3.53 -31.34
CA LEU A 176 -4.15 4.76 -30.60
C LEU A 176 -3.65 5.95 -31.44
N PRO A 177 -4.46 7.01 -31.65
CA PRO A 177 -4.00 8.19 -32.38
C PRO A 177 -2.86 8.85 -31.61
N GLY A 178 -1.71 8.94 -32.25
CA GLY A 178 -0.56 9.68 -31.71
C GLY A 178 -0.74 11.20 -31.91
N PHE A 179 -0.61 11.99 -30.86
CA PHE A 179 -0.63 13.44 -30.94
C PHE A 179 0.77 13.99 -30.68
N ALA A 180 1.24 14.89 -31.54
CA ALA A 180 2.47 15.63 -31.35
C ALA A 180 2.14 17.10 -31.12
N VAL A 181 2.62 17.67 -30.00
CA VAL A 181 2.54 19.11 -29.74
C VAL A 181 3.77 19.76 -30.30
N VAL A 182 3.61 20.50 -31.39
CA VAL A 182 4.69 21.24 -32.05
C VAL A 182 4.49 22.75 -31.87
N GLY A 183 5.58 23.49 -31.77
CA GLY A 183 5.55 24.94 -31.59
C GLY A 183 6.95 25.52 -31.42
N ARG A 184 7.04 26.85 -31.52
CA ARG A 184 8.29 27.59 -31.29
C ARG A 184 8.81 27.41 -29.86
N PRO A 185 10.10 27.56 -29.56
CA PRO A 185 10.58 27.66 -28.18
C PRO A 185 9.76 28.68 -27.39
N ASN A 186 9.48 28.37 -26.11
CA ASN A 186 8.69 29.19 -25.18
C ASN A 186 7.20 29.41 -25.55
N ALA A 187 6.63 28.56 -26.37
CA ALA A 187 5.20 28.60 -26.72
C ALA A 187 4.28 27.82 -25.73
N GLY A 188 4.76 27.48 -24.55
CA GLY A 188 3.96 26.77 -23.52
C GLY A 188 3.67 25.28 -23.86
N LYS A 189 4.55 24.58 -24.59
CA LYS A 189 4.34 23.17 -24.96
C LYS A 189 4.38 22.20 -23.78
N SER A 190 5.04 22.58 -22.70
CA SER A 190 5.30 21.75 -21.52
C SER A 190 4.67 22.32 -20.23
N SER A 191 3.75 23.25 -20.34
CA SER A 191 3.03 23.84 -19.21
C SER A 191 1.77 23.08 -18.88
#